data_9a35078b43e2edb10259fdc9de418c4e
#
_entry.id   9a35078b43e2edb10259fdc9de418c4e
#
_cell.length_a   1.000
_cell.length_b   1.000
_cell.length_c   1.000
_cell.angle_alpha   90.00
_cell.angle_beta   90.00
_cell.angle_gamma   90.00
#
_symmetry.space_group_name_H-M   'P 1'
#
loop_
_entity.id
_entity.type
_entity.pdbx_description
1 polymer ?
#
loop_
_entity_poly.entity_id
_entity_poly.type
_entity_poly.pdbx_seq_one_letter_code
_entity_poly.pdbx_strand_id
1 'polypeptide(L)'
;RMEPVDSLERNAETGRFLVRTPSAAYDAAAVIVSAGAQPRKAGFVGEERYAGHGVSYCATCDGMFYRGKQVFVIGGGNSAAEEALFLTRFASKVTVVVRKDHLRAQASVVSELERSEKVELRLMTSIVELGGGELPSSITFRDNATGETHVETYEEGSFGVFVLVGRVPESGLLRGLVELDESGYAVTDE
;
A
#
# COMPACT_ATOMS: atom_id res chain seq x y z
N ARG A 1 -6.70 -6.66 -27.69
CA ARG A 1 -6.11 -5.34 -27.91
C ARG A 1 -5.65 -4.79 -26.56
N MET A 2 -4.55 -4.06 -26.58
CA MET A 2 -4.06 -3.35 -25.38
C MET A 2 -4.54 -1.89 -25.46
N GLU A 3 -5.79 -1.66 -25.05
CA GLU A 3 -6.42 -0.36 -25.04
C GLU A 3 -7.11 -0.13 -23.68
N PRO A 4 -7.13 1.09 -23.15
CA PRO A 4 -7.93 1.39 -21.98
C PRO A 4 -9.42 1.24 -22.28
N VAL A 5 -10.21 0.89 -21.28
CA VAL A 5 -11.67 0.93 -21.34
C VAL A 5 -12.12 2.28 -20.79
N ASP A 6 -12.81 3.06 -21.61
CA ASP A 6 -13.27 4.40 -21.24
C ASP A 6 -14.60 4.34 -20.47
N SER A 7 -15.52 3.47 -20.91
CA SER A 7 -16.79 3.28 -20.23
C SER A 7 -17.34 1.85 -20.37
N LEU A 8 -18.13 1.47 -19.37
CA LEU A 8 -18.91 0.24 -19.34
C LEU A 8 -20.35 0.62 -18.97
N GLU A 9 -21.29 0.29 -19.83
CA GLU A 9 -22.71 0.58 -19.66
C GLU A 9 -23.52 -0.70 -19.81
N ARG A 10 -24.64 -0.82 -19.12
CA ARG A 10 -25.60 -1.90 -19.31
C ARG A 10 -26.87 -1.36 -19.96
N ASN A 11 -27.25 -1.93 -21.09
CA ASN A 11 -28.52 -1.62 -21.74
C ASN A 11 -29.67 -2.24 -20.92
N ALA A 12 -30.59 -1.42 -20.45
CA ALA A 12 -31.68 -1.84 -19.57
C ALA A 12 -32.71 -2.73 -20.28
N GLU A 13 -32.88 -2.57 -21.60
CA GLU A 13 -33.89 -3.31 -22.39
C GLU A 13 -33.37 -4.70 -22.78
N THR A 14 -32.09 -4.80 -23.19
CA THR A 14 -31.51 -6.05 -23.68
C THR A 14 -30.70 -6.80 -22.63
N GLY A 15 -30.32 -6.13 -21.53
CA GLY A 15 -29.44 -6.64 -20.50
C GLY A 15 -27.97 -6.79 -20.93
N ARG A 16 -27.65 -6.43 -22.17
CA ARG A 16 -26.29 -6.53 -22.74
C ARG A 16 -25.43 -5.36 -22.29
N PHE A 17 -24.14 -5.56 -22.40
CA PHE A 17 -23.14 -4.56 -22.01
C PHE A 17 -22.52 -3.89 -23.24
N LEU A 18 -22.35 -2.57 -23.16
CA LEU A 18 -21.60 -1.78 -24.12
C LEU A 18 -20.26 -1.36 -23.49
N VAL A 19 -19.16 -1.89 -24.02
CA VAL A 19 -17.79 -1.55 -23.60
C VAL A 19 -17.19 -0.61 -24.62
N ARG A 20 -16.78 0.60 -24.21
CA ARG A 20 -16.15 1.59 -25.08
C ARG A 20 -14.67 1.70 -24.82
N THR A 21 -13.90 1.78 -25.88
CA THR A 21 -12.48 2.11 -25.90
C THR A 21 -12.26 3.30 -26.84
N PRO A 22 -11.09 3.95 -26.86
CA PRO A 22 -10.80 5.04 -27.78
C PRO A 22 -10.99 4.67 -29.26
N SER A 23 -10.82 3.39 -29.63
CA SER A 23 -10.88 2.96 -31.03
C SER A 23 -12.15 2.22 -31.43
N ALA A 24 -12.96 1.72 -30.48
CA ALA A 24 -14.10 0.86 -30.78
C ALA A 24 -15.14 0.82 -29.65
N ALA A 25 -16.33 0.33 -30.01
CA ALA A 25 -17.38 -0.06 -29.06
C ALA A 25 -17.71 -1.55 -29.27
N TYR A 26 -17.84 -2.27 -28.17
CA TYR A 26 -18.12 -3.71 -28.17
C TYR A 26 -19.44 -3.99 -27.46
N ASP A 27 -20.32 -4.74 -28.14
CA ASP A 27 -21.55 -5.25 -27.55
C ASP A 27 -21.30 -6.66 -27.00
N ALA A 28 -21.48 -6.86 -25.70
CA ALA A 28 -21.17 -8.09 -25.01
C ALA A 28 -22.36 -8.63 -24.20
N ALA A 29 -22.54 -9.93 -24.18
CA ALA A 29 -23.54 -10.59 -23.35
C ALA A 29 -23.11 -10.62 -21.86
N ALA A 30 -21.80 -10.66 -21.60
CA ALA A 30 -21.20 -10.66 -20.27
C ALA A 30 -19.86 -9.95 -20.29
N VAL A 31 -19.45 -9.41 -19.15
CA VAL A 31 -18.15 -8.76 -18.94
C VAL A 31 -17.51 -9.30 -17.67
N ILE A 32 -16.23 -9.66 -17.76
CA ILE A 32 -15.39 -10.01 -16.61
C ILE A 32 -14.49 -8.81 -16.33
N VAL A 33 -14.64 -8.23 -15.14
CA VAL A 33 -13.81 -7.10 -14.70
C VAL A 33 -12.69 -7.59 -13.81
N SER A 34 -11.45 -7.41 -14.26
CA SER A 34 -10.23 -7.76 -13.52
C SER A 34 -9.24 -6.57 -13.50
N ALA A 35 -9.76 -5.38 -13.16
CA ALA A 35 -9.00 -4.14 -13.18
C ALA A 35 -7.97 -4.02 -12.04
N GLY A 36 -8.06 -4.90 -11.02
CA GLY A 36 -7.11 -4.92 -9.91
C GLY A 36 -7.31 -3.80 -8.90
N ALA A 37 -6.24 -3.48 -8.18
CA ALA A 37 -6.23 -2.43 -7.16
C ALA A 37 -4.85 -1.78 -7.06
N GLN A 38 -4.81 -0.48 -6.80
CA GLN A 38 -3.58 0.28 -6.59
C GLN A 38 -3.20 0.32 -5.11
N PRO A 39 -1.90 0.39 -4.77
CA PRO A 39 -1.48 0.66 -3.40
C PRO A 39 -2.04 1.99 -2.92
N ARG A 40 -2.52 2.02 -1.67
CA ARG A 40 -2.91 3.26 -1.02
C ARG A 40 -1.66 4.00 -0.57
N LYS A 41 -1.55 5.28 -0.88
CA LYS A 41 -0.48 6.14 -0.40
C LYS A 41 -0.69 6.46 1.09
N ALA A 42 0.41 6.62 1.83
CA ALA A 42 0.39 7.07 3.22
C ALA A 42 0.21 8.60 3.33
N GLY A 43 0.64 9.34 2.31
CA GLY A 43 0.43 10.79 2.18
C GLY A 43 1.47 11.65 2.88
N PHE A 44 2.67 11.15 3.15
CA PHE A 44 3.77 11.93 3.71
C PHE A 44 4.56 12.69 2.63
N VAL A 45 5.22 13.77 3.02
CA VAL A 45 6.08 14.55 2.12
C VAL A 45 7.27 13.70 1.66
N GLY A 46 7.53 13.68 0.36
CA GLY A 46 8.60 12.87 -0.25
C GLY A 46 8.18 11.46 -0.68
N GLU A 47 6.97 10.98 -0.35
CA GLU A 47 6.52 9.64 -0.73
C GLU A 47 6.58 9.42 -2.24
N GLU A 48 6.05 10.34 -3.04
CA GLU A 48 6.07 10.23 -4.51
C GLU A 48 7.47 10.44 -5.08
N ARG A 49 8.23 11.38 -4.49
CA ARG A 49 9.59 11.69 -4.93
C ARG A 49 10.49 10.46 -4.86
N TYR A 50 10.38 9.67 -3.80
CA TYR A 50 11.23 8.50 -3.58
C TYR A 50 10.59 7.17 -4.00
N ALA A 51 9.43 7.19 -4.65
CA ALA A 51 8.78 5.97 -5.15
C ALA A 51 9.69 5.22 -6.13
N GLY A 52 9.97 3.94 -5.85
CA GLY A 52 10.87 3.08 -6.64
C GLY A 52 12.36 3.24 -6.34
N HIS A 53 12.78 4.23 -5.55
CA HIS A 53 14.19 4.44 -5.17
C HIS A 53 14.36 4.89 -3.70
N GLY A 54 13.62 4.28 -2.81
CA GLY A 54 13.61 4.53 -1.36
C GLY A 54 12.28 4.22 -0.73
N VAL A 55 11.18 4.39 -1.48
CA VAL A 55 9.82 4.01 -1.09
C VAL A 55 9.30 2.90 -2.01
N SER A 56 8.77 1.84 -1.41
CA SER A 56 8.16 0.70 -2.09
C SER A 56 6.76 0.43 -1.54
N TYR A 57 5.94 -0.23 -2.36
CA TYR A 57 4.59 -0.70 -2.01
C TYR A 57 4.45 -2.23 -2.08
N CYS A 58 5.57 -2.94 -2.25
CA CYS A 58 5.58 -4.40 -2.42
C CYS A 58 6.86 -4.99 -1.81
N ALA A 59 6.75 -5.62 -0.63
CA ALA A 59 7.92 -6.22 0.02
C ALA A 59 8.47 -7.43 -0.75
N THR A 60 7.59 -8.24 -1.36
CA THR A 60 8.02 -9.40 -2.16
C THR A 60 8.71 -9.00 -3.46
N CYS A 61 8.38 -7.83 -4.03
CA CYS A 61 9.00 -7.31 -5.24
C CYS A 61 10.39 -6.74 -4.95
N ASP A 62 10.49 -5.90 -3.92
CA ASP A 62 11.63 -4.99 -3.73
C ASP A 62 12.49 -5.33 -2.50
N GLY A 63 12.05 -6.24 -1.63
CA GLY A 63 12.75 -6.54 -0.36
C GLY A 63 14.20 -6.94 -0.54
N MET A 64 14.56 -7.58 -1.65
CA MET A 64 15.94 -8.00 -1.96
C MET A 64 16.90 -6.81 -2.14
N PHE A 65 16.43 -5.64 -2.60
CA PHE A 65 17.26 -4.45 -2.76
C PHE A 65 17.71 -3.83 -1.43
N TYR A 66 17.05 -4.25 -0.34
CA TYR A 66 17.34 -3.80 1.02
C TYR A 66 18.05 -4.86 1.87
N ARG A 67 18.73 -5.82 1.22
CA ARG A 67 19.55 -6.82 1.94
C ARG A 67 20.63 -6.15 2.79
N GLY A 68 20.63 -6.48 4.10
CA GLY A 68 21.57 -5.92 5.06
C GLY A 68 21.27 -4.47 5.49
N LYS A 69 20.25 -3.84 4.93
CA LYS A 69 19.82 -2.47 5.29
C LYS A 69 18.71 -2.49 6.31
N GLN A 70 18.45 -1.34 6.93
CA GLN A 70 17.24 -1.13 7.74
C GLN A 70 16.05 -0.85 6.82
N VAL A 71 14.86 -1.33 7.20
CA VAL A 71 13.62 -1.00 6.52
C VAL A 71 12.56 -0.53 7.51
N PHE A 72 11.74 0.41 7.05
CA PHE A 72 10.56 0.90 7.76
C PHE A 72 9.31 0.42 7.05
N VAL A 73 8.40 -0.20 7.78
CA VAL A 73 7.11 -0.68 7.25
C VAL A 73 6.01 0.19 7.83
N ILE A 74 5.33 0.95 6.99
CA ILE A 74 4.18 1.77 7.39
C ILE A 74 2.91 0.94 7.24
N GLY A 75 2.23 0.67 8.34
CA GLY A 75 0.97 -0.05 8.36
C GLY A 75 0.74 -0.84 9.64
N GLY A 76 -0.50 -1.21 9.91
CA GLY A 76 -0.87 -1.95 11.12
C GLY A 76 -1.86 -3.08 10.87
N GLY A 77 -2.13 -3.43 9.62
CA GLY A 77 -2.98 -4.57 9.22
C GLY A 77 -2.18 -5.83 8.92
N ASN A 78 -2.89 -6.92 8.56
CA ASN A 78 -2.28 -8.21 8.23
C ASN A 78 -1.17 -8.11 7.19
N SER A 79 -1.41 -7.44 6.06
CA SER A 79 -0.41 -7.29 5.01
C SER A 79 0.88 -6.63 5.51
N ALA A 80 0.77 -5.56 6.33
CA ALA A 80 1.94 -4.91 6.88
C ALA A 80 2.72 -5.82 7.84
N ALA A 81 2.02 -6.57 8.67
CA ALA A 81 2.62 -7.49 9.64
C ALA A 81 3.31 -8.68 8.95
N GLU A 82 2.64 -9.32 8.00
CA GLU A 82 3.18 -10.46 7.25
C GLU A 82 4.36 -10.06 6.35
N GLU A 83 4.25 -8.91 5.66
CA GLU A 83 5.33 -8.40 4.82
C GLU A 83 6.52 -7.89 5.66
N ALA A 84 6.30 -7.37 6.87
CA ALA A 84 7.36 -7.03 7.81
C ALA A 84 8.16 -8.29 8.23
N LEU A 85 7.47 -9.38 8.57
CA LEU A 85 8.10 -10.67 8.85
C LEU A 85 8.89 -11.19 7.63
N PHE A 86 8.31 -11.08 6.45
CA PHE A 86 9.02 -11.48 5.21
C PHE A 86 10.31 -10.68 5.03
N LEU A 87 10.30 -9.37 5.27
CA LEU A 87 11.47 -8.51 5.14
C LEU A 87 12.60 -8.84 6.12
N THR A 88 12.31 -9.46 7.28
CA THR A 88 13.37 -9.90 8.23
C THR A 88 14.36 -10.90 7.62
N ARG A 89 13.98 -11.57 6.53
CA ARG A 89 14.85 -12.48 5.78
C ARG A 89 16.00 -11.76 5.07
N PHE A 90 15.84 -10.50 4.76
CA PHE A 90 16.79 -9.71 3.98
C PHE A 90 17.37 -8.56 4.78
N ALA A 91 16.52 -7.79 5.44
CA ALA A 91 16.90 -6.61 6.19
C ALA A 91 17.72 -6.96 7.46
N SER A 92 18.58 -6.04 7.85
CA SER A 92 19.28 -6.10 9.14
C SER A 92 18.34 -5.75 10.30
N LYS A 93 17.39 -4.83 10.05
CA LYS A 93 16.38 -4.39 11.01
C LYS A 93 15.09 -4.02 10.27
N VAL A 94 13.93 -4.33 10.84
CA VAL A 94 12.60 -3.95 10.35
C VAL A 94 11.90 -3.14 11.44
N THR A 95 11.59 -1.88 11.17
CA THR A 95 10.83 -1.02 12.06
C THR A 95 9.41 -0.87 11.53
N VAL A 96 8.43 -1.40 12.24
CA VAL A 96 7.01 -1.29 11.86
C VAL A 96 6.42 -0.03 12.51
N VAL A 97 6.00 0.91 11.67
CA VAL A 97 5.45 2.21 12.09
C VAL A 97 3.94 2.17 12.02
N VAL A 98 3.30 2.27 13.18
CA VAL A 98 1.86 2.12 13.34
C VAL A 98 1.26 3.39 13.93
N ARG A 99 0.34 4.02 13.21
CA ARG A 99 -0.30 5.28 13.66
C ARG A 99 -1.21 5.13 14.90
N LYS A 100 -1.62 3.91 15.22
CA LYS A 100 -2.46 3.56 16.37
C LYS A 100 -1.62 2.95 17.49
N ASP A 101 -2.22 2.78 18.63
CA ASP A 101 -1.66 2.14 19.83
C ASP A 101 -1.58 0.61 19.73
N HIS A 102 -2.11 0.03 18.66
CA HIS A 102 -2.10 -1.42 18.42
C HIS A 102 -2.08 -1.78 16.93
N LEU A 103 -1.62 -2.98 16.63
CA LEU A 103 -1.76 -3.64 15.35
C LEU A 103 -3.18 -4.23 15.20
N ARG A 104 -3.75 -4.15 14.01
CA ARG A 104 -5.03 -4.79 13.66
C ARG A 104 -4.83 -6.12 12.93
N ALA A 105 -3.61 -6.62 12.95
CA ALA A 105 -3.26 -7.91 12.38
C ALA A 105 -3.74 -9.05 13.28
N GLN A 106 -3.76 -10.27 12.73
CA GLN A 106 -4.09 -11.48 13.47
C GLN A 106 -3.11 -11.68 14.64
N ALA A 107 -3.62 -12.12 15.80
CA ALA A 107 -2.82 -12.25 17.03
C ALA A 107 -1.60 -13.18 16.85
N SER A 108 -1.71 -14.23 16.05
CA SER A 108 -0.60 -15.13 15.73
C SER A 108 0.56 -14.42 15.03
N VAL A 109 0.24 -13.56 14.05
CA VAL A 109 1.23 -12.77 13.29
C VAL A 109 1.87 -11.70 14.18
N VAL A 110 1.06 -11.02 15.01
CA VAL A 110 1.56 -10.04 15.98
C VAL A 110 2.54 -10.70 16.95
N SER A 111 2.19 -11.87 17.51
CA SER A 111 3.09 -12.61 18.41
C SER A 111 4.40 -13.04 17.74
N GLU A 112 4.40 -13.33 16.44
CA GLU A 112 5.60 -13.64 15.70
C GLU A 112 6.48 -12.39 15.50
N LEU A 113 5.87 -11.25 15.16
CA LEU A 113 6.58 -9.96 15.09
C LEU A 113 7.27 -9.59 16.41
N GLU A 114 6.54 -9.71 17.52
CA GLU A 114 7.06 -9.37 18.86
C GLU A 114 8.21 -10.27 19.33
N ARG A 115 8.26 -11.51 18.83
CA ARG A 115 9.36 -12.46 19.14
C ARG A 115 10.58 -12.25 18.26
N SER A 116 10.47 -11.53 17.17
CA SER A 116 11.56 -11.35 16.22
C SER A 116 12.56 -10.31 16.74
N GLU A 117 13.79 -10.70 16.98
CA GLU A 117 14.88 -9.80 17.40
C GLU A 117 15.20 -8.70 16.35
N LYS A 118 14.79 -8.90 15.10
CA LYS A 118 14.98 -7.94 14.03
C LYS A 118 13.87 -6.91 13.93
N VAL A 119 12.75 -7.10 14.62
CA VAL A 119 11.58 -6.23 14.51
C VAL A 119 11.50 -5.25 15.67
N GLU A 120 11.31 -3.99 15.35
CA GLU A 120 10.93 -2.91 16.27
C GLU A 120 9.53 -2.44 15.95
N LEU A 121 8.65 -2.37 16.95
CA LEU A 121 7.32 -1.76 16.79
C LEU A 121 7.34 -0.32 17.30
N ARG A 122 7.00 0.63 16.46
CA ARG A 122 6.77 2.04 16.81
C ARG A 122 5.27 2.33 16.70
N LEU A 123 4.57 2.13 17.80
CA LEU A 123 3.15 2.44 17.93
C LEU A 123 2.94 3.95 18.10
N MET A 124 1.71 4.44 17.91
CA MET A 124 1.35 5.86 18.00
C MET A 124 2.28 6.77 17.18
N THR A 125 2.86 6.24 16.09
CA THR A 125 3.88 6.95 15.30
C THR A 125 3.47 7.01 13.83
N SER A 126 3.74 8.13 13.20
CA SER A 126 3.58 8.32 11.75
C SER A 126 4.87 8.88 11.15
N ILE A 127 5.22 8.45 9.94
CA ILE A 127 6.17 9.17 9.09
C ILE A 127 5.41 10.33 8.45
N VAL A 128 5.95 11.54 8.54
CA VAL A 128 5.35 12.75 7.96
C VAL A 128 6.18 13.33 6.83
N GLU A 129 7.47 13.02 6.78
CA GLU A 129 8.36 13.48 5.72
C GLU A 129 9.56 12.54 5.54
N LEU A 130 9.99 12.36 4.30
CA LEU A 130 11.31 11.87 3.92
C LEU A 130 12.10 13.00 3.25
N GLY A 131 13.33 13.22 3.70
CA GLY A 131 14.26 14.17 3.14
C GLY A 131 15.53 13.49 2.63
N GLY A 132 16.30 14.21 1.82
CA GLY A 132 17.58 13.74 1.28
C GLY A 132 17.86 14.22 -0.13
N GLY A 133 18.88 13.63 -0.75
CA GLY A 133 19.31 13.86 -2.11
C GLY A 133 18.55 13.03 -3.15
N GLU A 134 19.27 12.23 -3.93
CA GLU A 134 18.66 11.28 -4.88
C GLU A 134 17.95 10.14 -4.16
N LEU A 135 18.52 9.68 -3.04
CA LEU A 135 17.92 8.69 -2.15
C LEU A 135 17.55 9.34 -0.80
N PRO A 136 16.60 8.79 -0.05
CA PRO A 136 16.27 9.31 1.26
C PRO A 136 17.43 9.13 2.25
N SER A 137 17.67 10.17 3.07
CA SER A 137 18.68 10.18 4.15
C SER A 137 18.14 10.69 5.47
N SER A 138 16.88 11.11 5.53
CA SER A 138 16.22 11.50 6.78
C SER A 138 14.76 11.11 6.80
N ILE A 139 14.26 10.86 8.00
CA ILE A 139 12.85 10.56 8.26
C ILE A 139 12.38 11.50 9.38
N THR A 140 11.30 12.22 9.13
CA THR A 140 10.59 12.96 10.17
C THR A 140 9.44 12.10 10.67
N PHE A 141 9.51 11.72 11.93
CA PHE A 141 8.46 11.02 12.65
C PHE A 141 7.59 12.00 13.42
N ARG A 142 6.32 11.67 13.58
CA ARG A 142 5.39 12.35 14.46
C ARG A 142 4.85 11.36 15.49
N ASP A 143 4.93 11.73 16.76
CA ASP A 143 4.18 11.08 17.82
C ASP A 143 2.70 11.48 17.69
N ASN A 144 1.81 10.52 17.51
CA ASN A 144 0.38 10.78 17.30
C ASN A 144 -0.38 11.04 18.62
N ALA A 145 0.23 10.79 19.78
CA ALA A 145 -0.35 11.12 21.08
C ALA A 145 -0.09 12.57 21.45
N THR A 146 1.14 13.06 21.23
CA THR A 146 1.56 14.42 21.60
C THR A 146 1.49 15.41 20.44
N GLY A 147 1.59 14.93 19.20
CA GLY A 147 1.74 15.73 17.99
C GLY A 147 3.17 16.21 17.74
N GLU A 148 4.11 15.92 18.64
CA GLU A 148 5.51 16.30 18.50
C GLU A 148 6.18 15.59 17.33
N THR A 149 7.13 16.25 16.70
CA THR A 149 7.91 15.70 15.60
C THR A 149 9.40 15.64 15.96
N HIS A 150 10.08 14.59 15.48
CA HIS A 150 11.53 14.49 15.55
C HIS A 150 12.09 13.94 14.23
N VAL A 151 13.33 14.32 13.93
CA VAL A 151 14.01 13.91 12.70
C VAL A 151 15.10 12.90 13.05
N GLU A 152 15.10 11.78 12.37
CA GLU A 152 16.20 10.82 12.38
C GLU A 152 16.96 10.93 11.05
N THR A 153 18.29 10.96 11.12
CA THR A 153 19.18 11.04 9.95
C THR A 153 19.96 9.77 9.75
N TYR A 154 20.16 9.40 8.51
CA TYR A 154 20.80 8.16 8.10
C TYR A 154 21.80 8.44 6.97
N GLU A 155 22.69 7.51 6.69
CA GLU A 155 23.47 7.53 5.45
C GLU A 155 22.53 7.39 4.25
N GLU A 156 22.78 8.15 3.18
CA GLU A 156 21.94 8.15 1.98
C GLU A 156 21.81 6.75 1.38
N GLY A 157 20.58 6.31 1.16
CA GLY A 157 20.28 4.98 0.62
C GLY A 157 20.53 3.80 1.56
N SER A 158 20.82 4.05 2.86
CA SER A 158 21.03 3.00 3.85
C SER A 158 19.75 2.35 4.37
N PHE A 159 18.59 2.92 4.05
CA PHE A 159 17.29 2.41 4.46
C PHE A 159 16.26 2.43 3.32
N GLY A 160 15.13 1.74 3.53
CA GLY A 160 13.95 1.82 2.68
C GLY A 160 12.66 1.91 3.46
N VAL A 161 11.62 2.43 2.83
CA VAL A 161 10.28 2.57 3.41
C VAL A 161 9.28 1.77 2.59
N PHE A 162 8.57 0.84 3.22
CA PHE A 162 7.51 0.02 2.62
C PHE A 162 6.15 0.51 3.09
N VAL A 163 5.33 1.02 2.17
CA VAL A 163 4.01 1.59 2.46
C VAL A 163 2.93 0.53 2.26
N LEU A 164 2.42 -0.02 3.37
CA LEU A 164 1.49 -1.14 3.39
C LEU A 164 0.20 -0.77 4.15
N VAL A 165 -0.44 0.32 3.73
CA VAL A 165 -1.62 0.92 4.39
C VAL A 165 -2.95 0.55 3.73
N GLY A 166 -2.93 -0.47 2.88
CA GLY A 166 -4.08 -0.99 2.15
C GLY A 166 -4.01 -0.72 0.65
N ARG A 167 -5.10 -1.06 -0.04
CA ARG A 167 -5.24 -0.89 -1.48
C ARG A 167 -6.51 -0.10 -1.80
N VAL A 168 -6.56 0.47 -3.00
CA VAL A 168 -7.72 1.14 -3.56
C VAL A 168 -8.14 0.35 -4.80
N PRO A 169 -9.35 -0.22 -4.85
CA PRO A 169 -9.81 -0.99 -6.00
C PRO A 169 -10.03 -0.10 -7.21
N GLU A 170 -9.68 -0.61 -8.39
CA GLU A 170 -9.94 0.04 -9.68
C GLU A 170 -11.38 -0.24 -10.14
N SER A 171 -12.34 0.16 -9.33
CA SER A 171 -13.78 -0.08 -9.53
C SER A 171 -14.52 1.07 -10.23
N GLY A 172 -13.79 2.04 -10.76
CA GLY A 172 -14.39 3.23 -11.41
C GLY A 172 -15.40 2.88 -12.49
N LEU A 173 -15.11 1.87 -13.32
CA LEU A 173 -15.99 1.38 -14.39
C LEU A 173 -17.27 0.68 -13.89
N LEU A 174 -17.30 0.27 -12.61
CA LEU A 174 -18.42 -0.46 -12.02
C LEU A 174 -19.46 0.45 -11.36
N ARG A 175 -19.20 1.76 -11.28
CA ARG A 175 -20.12 2.71 -10.65
C ARG A 175 -21.47 2.73 -11.38
N GLY A 176 -22.53 2.49 -10.59
CA GLY A 176 -23.90 2.42 -11.12
C GLY A 176 -24.26 1.09 -11.77
N LEU A 177 -23.31 0.15 -11.92
CA LEU A 177 -23.58 -1.20 -12.44
C LEU A 177 -23.70 -2.23 -11.33
N VAL A 178 -22.94 -2.04 -10.24
CA VAL A 178 -22.96 -2.88 -9.03
C VAL A 178 -22.94 -1.98 -7.79
N GLU A 179 -23.35 -2.53 -6.66
CA GLU A 179 -23.19 -1.86 -5.36
C GLU A 179 -21.71 -1.88 -4.94
N LEU A 180 -21.20 -0.74 -4.51
CA LEU A 180 -19.84 -0.58 -4.00
C LEU A 180 -19.92 -0.16 -2.54
N ASP A 181 -19.02 -0.71 -1.71
CA ASP A 181 -18.88 -0.29 -0.32
C ASP A 181 -18.20 1.09 -0.20
N GLU A 182 -18.10 1.62 1.02
CA GLU A 182 -17.47 2.91 1.31
C GLU A 182 -15.99 2.98 0.89
N SER A 183 -15.33 1.83 0.76
CA SER A 183 -13.93 1.70 0.33
C SER A 183 -13.78 1.50 -1.18
N GLY A 184 -14.92 1.37 -1.90
CA GLY A 184 -14.98 1.19 -3.34
C GLY A 184 -14.90 -0.27 -3.80
N TYR A 185 -14.99 -1.26 -2.90
CA TYR A 185 -15.06 -2.68 -3.29
C TYR A 185 -16.49 -3.04 -3.69
N ALA A 186 -16.61 -3.95 -4.67
CA ALA A 186 -17.91 -4.48 -5.04
C ALA A 186 -18.49 -5.30 -3.89
N VAL A 187 -19.75 -5.03 -3.53
CA VAL A 187 -20.48 -5.82 -2.56
C VAL A 187 -20.89 -7.12 -3.23
N THR A 188 -20.54 -8.26 -2.61
CA THR A 188 -20.87 -9.59 -3.10
C THR A 188 -21.69 -10.32 -2.05
N ASP A 189 -22.64 -11.15 -2.49
CA ASP A 189 -23.28 -12.17 -1.68
C ASP A 189 -22.37 -13.40 -1.58
N GLU A 190 -22.35 -14.03 -0.43
CA GLU A 190 -21.63 -15.31 -0.20
C GLU A 190 -22.45 -16.51 -0.71
#